data_cf2d2b91121ed7ff27f11b81546ac220
#
_entry.id   cf2d2b91121ed7ff27f11b81546ac220
#
_cell.length_a   1.000
_cell.length_b   1.000
_cell.length_c   1.000
_cell.angle_alpha   90.00
_cell.angle_beta   90.00
_cell.angle_gamma   90.00
#
_symmetry.space_group_name_H-M   'P 1'
#
loop_
_entity.id
_entity.type
_entity.pdbx_description
1 polymer ?
#
loop_
_entity_poly.entity_id
_entity_poly.type
_entity_poly.pdbx_seq_one_letter_code
_entity_poly.pdbx_strand_id
1 'polypeptide(L)'
;MQSLLGAQPNQGLIDGIATLQALATSPEPVGCRELARRIGLDPTKVNRLLKTLTYLGIARQTANRKYTSGPGMHVLAAQSLFASGLIRRALPLLESLRRFGHTVALGVLWNDNVSYLFHAPPGLEASRGLGRIGLLPATISGIGMVLLAELGDEHVSSIYAGKEIPNFPEGLPQLLAKLAEIRQLGYARVHVADDRDHHIVAVSSGDPAHVGIALSGWIPDGSTPPLVEALREAALHLGE
;
A
#
# COMPACT_ATOMS: atom_id res chain seq x y z
N MET A 1 -6.53 6.63 17.53
CA MET A 1 -5.47 5.60 17.71
C MET A 1 -5.09 5.35 19.18
N GLN A 2 -5.08 6.35 20.06
CA GLN A 2 -4.77 6.16 21.50
C GLN A 2 -5.81 5.31 22.27
N SER A 3 -7.07 5.32 21.88
CA SER A 3 -8.16 4.57 22.58
C SER A 3 -8.16 3.06 22.30
N LEU A 4 -7.52 2.60 21.24
CA LEU A 4 -7.52 1.19 20.83
C LEU A 4 -6.45 0.33 21.53
N LEU A 5 -5.42 0.93 22.14
CA LEU A 5 -4.25 0.19 22.62
C LEU A 5 -4.23 -0.04 24.15
N GLY A 6 -5.13 0.56 24.94
CA GLY A 6 -5.11 0.44 26.41
C GLY A 6 -3.78 0.86 27.09
N ALA A 7 -2.75 1.23 26.28
CA ALA A 7 -1.45 1.68 26.72
C ALA A 7 -0.90 2.77 25.79
N GLN A 8 -0.04 3.61 26.31
CA GLN A 8 0.61 4.66 25.53
C GLN A 8 1.58 4.03 24.52
N PRO A 9 1.46 4.34 23.20
CA PRO A 9 2.39 3.83 22.17
C PRO A 9 3.84 4.24 22.43
N ASN A 10 4.79 3.36 22.13
CA ASN A 10 6.22 3.66 22.24
C ASN A 10 6.64 4.61 21.11
N GLN A 11 6.80 5.90 21.44
CA GLN A 11 7.16 6.94 20.47
C GLN A 11 8.52 6.67 19.80
N GLY A 12 9.48 6.06 20.51
CA GLY A 12 10.78 5.72 19.92
C GLY A 12 10.67 4.68 18.82
N LEU A 13 9.77 3.71 18.98
CA LEU A 13 9.48 2.69 17.95
C LEU A 13 8.75 3.30 16.75
N ILE A 14 7.74 4.16 17.00
CA ILE A 14 7.02 4.88 15.95
C ILE A 14 8.00 5.68 15.09
N ASP A 15 8.85 6.48 15.70
CA ASP A 15 9.83 7.30 15.00
C ASP A 15 10.89 6.44 14.29
N GLY A 16 11.24 5.29 14.86
CA GLY A 16 12.12 4.30 14.26
C GLY A 16 11.53 3.71 12.97
N ILE A 17 10.27 3.30 12.99
CA ILE A 17 9.54 2.78 11.83
C ILE A 17 9.35 3.88 10.77
N ALA A 18 9.00 5.11 11.17
CA ALA A 18 8.88 6.23 10.24
C ALA A 18 10.22 6.55 9.55
N THR A 19 11.34 6.51 10.30
CA THR A 19 12.69 6.68 9.76
C THR A 19 13.03 5.57 8.77
N LEU A 20 12.70 4.33 9.11
CA LEU A 20 12.91 3.15 8.27
C LEU A 20 12.11 3.23 6.96
N GLN A 21 10.83 3.59 7.03
CA GLN A 21 9.96 3.75 5.88
C GLN A 21 10.49 4.84 4.92
N ALA A 22 10.84 6.01 5.47
CA ALA A 22 11.39 7.09 4.67
C ALA A 22 12.72 6.73 4.00
N LEU A 23 13.54 5.89 4.65
CA LEU A 23 14.76 5.36 4.06
C LEU A 23 14.47 4.34 2.95
N ALA A 24 13.52 3.43 3.19
CA ALA A 24 13.13 2.38 2.23
C ALA A 24 12.54 2.94 0.93
N THR A 25 11.84 4.07 1.02
CA THR A 25 11.23 4.76 -0.13
C THR A 25 12.17 5.76 -0.83
N SER A 26 13.40 5.93 -0.33
CA SER A 26 14.38 6.82 -0.95
C SER A 26 15.10 6.09 -2.09
N PRO A 27 14.97 6.53 -3.36
CA PRO A 27 15.62 5.87 -4.50
C PRO A 27 17.15 6.00 -4.47
N GLU A 28 17.65 7.09 -3.86
CA GLU A 28 19.05 7.40 -3.71
C GLU A 28 19.47 7.47 -2.24
N PRO A 29 20.76 7.23 -1.92
CA PRO A 29 21.25 7.40 -0.56
C PRO A 29 20.96 8.80 -0.01
N VAL A 30 20.36 8.89 1.16
CA VAL A 30 19.85 10.14 1.76
C VAL A 30 20.64 10.55 3.00
N GLY A 31 20.87 11.86 3.15
CA GLY A 31 21.52 12.42 4.33
C GLY A 31 20.59 12.46 5.56
N CYS A 32 21.16 12.31 6.76
CA CYS A 32 20.39 12.33 8.02
C CYS A 32 19.52 13.60 8.17
N ARG A 33 20.06 14.79 7.89
CA ARG A 33 19.30 16.04 8.02
C ARG A 33 18.15 16.13 7.03
N GLU A 34 18.35 15.66 5.82
CA GLU A 34 17.31 15.62 4.79
C GLU A 34 16.19 14.66 5.18
N LEU A 35 16.54 13.46 5.65
CA LEU A 35 15.57 12.48 6.12
C LEU A 35 14.77 13.05 7.31
N ALA A 36 15.44 13.67 8.28
CA ALA A 36 14.81 14.32 9.42
C ALA A 36 13.78 15.38 9.01
N ARG A 37 14.12 16.22 8.02
CA ARG A 37 13.20 17.23 7.48
C ARG A 37 11.98 16.58 6.80
N ARG A 38 12.18 15.50 6.03
CA ARG A 38 11.08 14.80 5.33
C ARG A 38 10.04 14.22 6.30
N ILE A 39 10.50 13.72 7.46
CA ILE A 39 9.61 13.06 8.44
C ILE A 39 9.25 13.96 9.64
N GLY A 40 9.69 15.23 9.65
CA GLY A 40 9.36 16.18 10.70
C GLY A 40 9.97 15.85 12.07
N LEU A 41 11.12 15.14 12.11
CA LEU A 41 11.79 14.76 13.35
C LEU A 41 13.11 15.54 13.57
N ASP A 42 13.53 15.62 14.85
CA ASP A 42 14.82 16.22 15.21
C ASP A 42 15.99 15.44 14.58
N PRO A 43 16.98 16.13 13.93
CA PRO A 43 18.11 15.47 13.28
C PRO A 43 18.97 14.62 14.21
N THR A 44 19.11 14.99 15.48
CA THR A 44 19.89 14.22 16.48
C THR A 44 19.18 12.90 16.77
N LYS A 45 17.85 12.94 16.90
CA LYS A 45 17.01 11.75 17.07
C LYS A 45 17.13 10.82 15.87
N VAL A 46 16.96 11.34 14.64
CA VAL A 46 17.08 10.56 13.41
C VAL A 46 18.48 9.96 13.26
N ASN A 47 19.54 10.69 13.60
CA ASN A 47 20.90 10.14 13.58
C ASN A 47 21.08 8.95 14.53
N ARG A 48 20.49 8.99 15.72
CA ARG A 48 20.52 7.85 16.67
C ARG A 48 19.74 6.65 16.11
N LEU A 49 18.56 6.89 15.54
CA LEU A 49 17.75 5.83 14.90
C LEU A 49 18.50 5.22 13.73
N LEU A 50 19.08 5.99 12.83
CA LEU A 50 19.87 5.50 11.69
C LEU A 50 21.08 4.67 12.13
N LYS A 51 21.79 5.09 13.19
CA LYS A 51 22.89 4.29 13.77
C LYS A 51 22.39 2.96 14.31
N THR A 52 21.25 2.94 15.02
CA THR A 52 20.64 1.70 15.49
C THR A 52 20.23 0.80 14.35
N LEU A 53 19.57 1.32 13.32
CA LEU A 53 19.19 0.57 12.11
C LEU A 53 20.43 0.01 11.37
N THR A 54 21.52 0.78 11.35
CA THR A 54 22.80 0.33 10.76
C THR A 54 23.43 -0.79 11.59
N TYR A 55 23.42 -0.68 12.91
CA TYR A 55 23.88 -1.73 13.80
C TYR A 55 23.13 -3.05 13.61
N LEU A 56 21.81 -2.97 13.36
CA LEU A 56 20.96 -4.12 13.06
C LEU A 56 21.09 -4.64 11.62
N GLY A 57 21.88 -4.00 10.76
CA GLY A 57 22.00 -4.36 9.34
C GLY A 57 20.78 -4.00 8.48
N ILE A 58 19.79 -3.30 9.06
CA ILE A 58 18.57 -2.84 8.36
C ILE A 58 18.85 -1.61 7.49
N ALA A 59 19.77 -0.76 7.92
CA ALA A 59 20.32 0.34 7.13
C ALA A 59 21.82 0.13 6.91
N ARG A 60 22.40 0.83 5.97
CA ARG A 60 23.85 0.96 5.82
C ARG A 60 24.24 2.40 5.53
N GLN A 61 25.40 2.82 6.00
CA GLN A 61 25.98 4.11 5.70
C GLN A 61 26.96 3.97 4.53
N THR A 62 26.83 4.87 3.56
CA THR A 62 27.74 4.94 2.40
C THR A 62 29.03 5.72 2.75
N ALA A 63 30.05 5.67 1.89
CA ALA A 63 31.33 6.36 2.10
C ALA A 63 31.17 7.89 2.26
N ASN A 64 30.15 8.49 1.62
CA ASN A 64 29.82 9.91 1.73
C ASN A 64 28.87 10.26 2.90
N ARG A 65 28.79 9.38 3.90
CA ARG A 65 27.97 9.53 5.12
C ARG A 65 26.47 9.66 4.88
N LYS A 66 25.96 9.24 3.72
CA LYS A 66 24.54 9.08 3.45
C LYS A 66 24.08 7.68 3.86
N TYR A 67 22.77 7.49 4.00
CA TYR A 67 22.16 6.23 4.40
C TYR A 67 21.31 5.66 3.28
N THR A 68 21.27 4.34 3.19
CA THR A 68 20.40 3.57 2.29
C THR A 68 19.94 2.31 3.00
N SER A 69 18.93 1.62 2.45
CA SER A 69 18.47 0.32 2.95
C SER A 69 19.62 -0.69 3.01
N GLY A 70 19.67 -1.44 4.09
CA GLY A 70 20.61 -2.55 4.28
C GLY A 70 19.97 -3.91 3.95
N PRO A 71 20.76 -4.99 3.90
CA PRO A 71 20.26 -6.33 3.56
C PRO A 71 19.20 -6.87 4.51
N GLY A 72 19.20 -6.43 5.78
CA GLY A 72 18.19 -6.82 6.77
C GLY A 72 16.75 -6.46 6.37
N MET A 73 16.55 -5.41 5.55
CA MET A 73 15.23 -5.09 4.99
C MET A 73 14.71 -6.21 4.09
N HIS A 74 15.55 -6.71 3.20
CA HIS A 74 15.15 -7.81 2.30
C HIS A 74 14.88 -9.11 3.07
N VAL A 75 15.64 -9.36 4.14
CA VAL A 75 15.42 -10.53 5.01
C VAL A 75 14.05 -10.44 5.68
N LEU A 76 13.71 -9.30 6.31
CA LEU A 76 12.41 -9.11 6.96
C LEU A 76 11.24 -9.23 5.97
N ALA A 77 11.36 -8.59 4.80
CA ALA A 77 10.35 -8.66 3.76
C ALA A 77 10.15 -10.09 3.24
N ALA A 78 11.24 -10.80 2.92
CA ALA A 78 11.20 -12.17 2.41
C ALA A 78 10.61 -13.14 3.45
N GLN A 79 11.01 -13.04 4.72
CA GLN A 79 10.47 -13.86 5.78
C GLN A 79 8.99 -13.62 6.03
N SER A 80 8.53 -12.36 5.99
CA SER A 80 7.12 -12.01 6.12
C SER A 80 6.29 -12.60 4.97
N LEU A 81 6.74 -12.43 3.73
CA LEU A 81 6.06 -12.97 2.55
C LEU A 81 6.05 -14.51 2.52
N PHE A 82 7.15 -15.14 2.97
CA PHE A 82 7.23 -16.59 3.07
C PHE A 82 6.28 -17.14 4.15
N ALA A 83 6.31 -16.56 5.35
CA ALA A 83 5.51 -17.02 6.48
C ALA A 83 4.00 -16.86 6.23
N SER A 84 3.59 -15.76 5.61
CA SER A 84 2.19 -15.53 5.24
C SER A 84 1.70 -16.44 4.10
N GLY A 85 2.62 -16.94 3.26
CA GLY A 85 2.29 -17.68 2.04
C GLY A 85 1.51 -16.85 0.99
N LEU A 86 1.33 -15.56 1.23
CA LEU A 86 0.48 -14.68 0.43
C LEU A 86 0.81 -14.73 -1.08
N ILE A 87 2.07 -14.52 -1.43
CA ILE A 87 2.49 -14.50 -2.85
C ILE A 87 2.29 -15.87 -3.50
N ARG A 88 2.58 -16.96 -2.78
CA ARG A 88 2.39 -18.33 -3.29
C ARG A 88 0.93 -18.63 -3.61
N ARG A 89 0.00 -18.21 -2.75
CA ARG A 89 -1.45 -18.36 -3.01
C ARG A 89 -1.93 -17.40 -4.10
N ALA A 90 -1.44 -16.18 -4.10
CA ALA A 90 -1.90 -15.14 -5.02
C ALA A 90 -1.51 -15.41 -6.49
N LEU A 91 -0.28 -15.87 -6.76
CA LEU A 91 0.24 -15.95 -8.14
C LEU A 91 -0.66 -16.72 -9.12
N PRO A 92 -1.18 -17.92 -8.81
CA PRO A 92 -2.08 -18.64 -9.72
C PRO A 92 -3.38 -17.86 -10.00
N LEU A 93 -3.92 -17.19 -8.98
CA LEU A 93 -5.15 -16.41 -9.08
C LEU A 93 -4.92 -15.15 -9.92
N LEU A 94 -3.83 -14.43 -9.68
CA LEU A 94 -3.45 -13.26 -10.47
C LEU A 94 -3.20 -13.61 -11.94
N GLU A 95 -2.57 -14.76 -12.20
CA GLU A 95 -2.36 -15.24 -13.57
C GLU A 95 -3.69 -15.56 -14.27
N SER A 96 -4.65 -16.18 -13.57
CA SER A 96 -5.98 -16.44 -14.12
C SER A 96 -6.75 -15.18 -14.49
N LEU A 97 -6.56 -14.08 -13.75
CA LEU A 97 -7.20 -12.79 -14.01
C LEU A 97 -6.66 -12.10 -15.28
N ARG A 98 -5.48 -12.46 -15.76
CA ARG A 98 -4.89 -11.88 -16.96
C ARG A 98 -5.67 -12.13 -18.25
N ARG A 99 -6.56 -13.14 -18.25
CA ARG A 99 -7.48 -13.43 -19.36
C ARG A 99 -8.37 -12.24 -19.75
N PHE A 100 -8.59 -11.30 -18.83
CA PHE A 100 -9.38 -10.09 -19.09
C PHE A 100 -8.63 -9.01 -19.88
N GLY A 101 -7.31 -9.18 -20.14
CA GLY A 101 -6.51 -8.22 -20.91
C GLY A 101 -6.24 -6.91 -20.18
N HIS A 102 -6.45 -6.86 -18.87
CA HIS A 102 -6.21 -5.69 -18.03
C HIS A 102 -4.91 -5.82 -17.22
N THR A 103 -4.40 -4.71 -16.69
CA THR A 103 -3.36 -4.74 -15.67
C THR A 103 -3.91 -5.43 -14.42
N VAL A 104 -3.21 -6.46 -13.94
CA VAL A 104 -3.54 -7.19 -12.71
C VAL A 104 -2.65 -6.70 -11.58
N ALA A 105 -3.22 -6.40 -10.43
CA ALA A 105 -2.47 -5.91 -9.29
C ALA A 105 -2.91 -6.58 -7.98
N LEU A 106 -1.94 -6.74 -7.05
CA LEU A 106 -2.12 -7.13 -5.66
C LEU A 106 -1.40 -6.11 -4.78
N GLY A 107 -2.01 -5.66 -3.71
CA GLY A 107 -1.39 -4.67 -2.82
C GLY A 107 -1.93 -4.72 -1.40
N VAL A 108 -1.21 -4.06 -0.52
CA VAL A 108 -1.52 -3.92 0.91
C VAL A 108 -1.55 -2.45 1.29
N LEU A 109 -2.40 -2.11 2.25
CA LEU A 109 -2.51 -0.75 2.79
C LEU A 109 -1.48 -0.54 3.91
N TRP A 110 -0.81 0.60 3.88
CA TRP A 110 0.03 1.09 4.95
C TRP A 110 -0.26 2.56 5.22
N ASN A 111 -0.97 2.86 6.30
CA ASN A 111 -1.48 4.19 6.61
C ASN A 111 -2.33 4.76 5.44
N ASP A 112 -1.88 5.87 4.83
CA ASP A 112 -2.51 6.54 3.68
C ASP A 112 -1.95 6.11 2.32
N ASN A 113 -1.16 5.02 2.28
CA ASN A 113 -0.51 4.56 1.05
C ASN A 113 -0.76 3.07 0.79
N VAL A 114 -0.71 2.68 -0.48
CA VAL A 114 -0.71 1.29 -0.93
C VAL A 114 0.68 0.90 -1.39
N SER A 115 1.15 -0.25 -0.92
CA SER A 115 2.31 -0.94 -1.47
C SER A 115 1.84 -2.06 -2.39
N TYR A 116 2.27 -2.00 -3.66
CA TYR A 116 1.95 -3.04 -4.63
C TYR A 116 2.95 -4.19 -4.54
N LEU A 117 2.47 -5.35 -4.11
CA LEU A 117 3.28 -6.58 -4.07
C LEU A 117 3.40 -7.20 -5.46
N PHE A 118 2.38 -7.02 -6.31
CA PHE A 118 2.35 -7.46 -7.68
C PHE A 118 1.65 -6.42 -8.55
N HIS A 119 2.20 -6.16 -9.74
CA HIS A 119 1.60 -5.28 -10.74
C HIS A 119 2.07 -5.67 -12.14
N ALA A 120 1.20 -6.27 -12.92
CA ALA A 120 1.50 -6.79 -14.25
C ALA A 120 0.54 -6.23 -15.31
N PRO A 121 0.98 -5.27 -16.14
CA PRO A 121 0.23 -4.86 -17.33
C PRO A 121 0.09 -6.01 -18.33
N PRO A 122 -0.85 -5.91 -19.28
CA PRO A 122 -0.99 -6.86 -20.36
C PRO A 122 0.34 -7.10 -21.11
N GLY A 123 0.64 -8.35 -21.44
CA GLY A 123 1.87 -8.71 -22.14
C GLY A 123 3.13 -8.83 -21.27
N LEU A 124 3.10 -8.39 -20.00
CA LEU A 124 4.23 -8.59 -19.10
C LEU A 124 4.18 -10.00 -18.49
N GLU A 125 5.32 -10.71 -18.43
CA GLU A 125 5.40 -11.98 -17.70
C GLU A 125 5.11 -11.77 -16.19
N ALA A 126 4.39 -12.71 -15.56
CA ALA A 126 4.01 -12.62 -14.15
C ALA A 126 5.21 -12.48 -13.20
N SER A 127 6.31 -13.17 -13.48
CA SER A 127 7.57 -13.08 -12.73
C SER A 127 8.12 -11.66 -12.61
N ARG A 128 7.87 -10.83 -13.62
CA ARG A 128 8.30 -9.42 -13.68
C ARG A 128 7.31 -8.44 -13.04
N GLY A 129 6.17 -8.92 -12.56
CA GLY A 129 5.16 -8.11 -11.88
C GLY A 129 5.47 -7.84 -10.41
N LEU A 130 6.37 -8.59 -9.78
CA LEU A 130 6.71 -8.46 -8.37
C LEU A 130 7.56 -7.20 -8.10
N GLY A 131 7.22 -6.44 -7.05
CA GLY A 131 7.99 -5.29 -6.56
C GLY A 131 8.22 -4.17 -7.58
N ARG A 132 7.37 -4.04 -8.58
CA ARG A 132 7.58 -3.15 -9.72
C ARG A 132 7.23 -1.68 -9.45
N ILE A 133 6.29 -1.44 -8.56
CA ILE A 133 5.77 -0.10 -8.26
C ILE A 133 6.04 0.22 -6.79
N GLY A 134 6.40 1.47 -6.53
CA GLY A 134 6.55 2.00 -5.18
C GLY A 134 5.21 2.28 -4.48
N LEU A 135 5.26 3.06 -3.41
CA LEU A 135 4.07 3.50 -2.68
C LEU A 135 3.25 4.49 -3.52
N LEU A 136 1.94 4.31 -3.51
CA LEU A 136 0.97 5.25 -4.06
C LEU A 136 -0.02 5.69 -2.99
N PRO A 137 -0.54 6.94 -3.03
CA PRO A 137 -1.62 7.35 -2.14
C PRO A 137 -2.81 6.40 -2.24
N ALA A 138 -3.37 5.98 -1.11
CA ALA A 138 -4.46 5.01 -1.09
C ALA A 138 -5.71 5.51 -1.82
N THR A 139 -5.96 6.81 -1.79
CA THR A 139 -7.16 7.44 -2.36
C THR A 139 -7.16 7.54 -3.90
N ILE A 140 -6.01 7.34 -4.55
CA ILE A 140 -5.93 7.24 -6.03
C ILE A 140 -5.85 5.79 -6.52
N SER A 141 -5.86 4.83 -5.61
CA SER A 141 -5.75 3.40 -5.88
C SER A 141 -7.06 2.67 -5.59
N GLY A 142 -7.55 1.84 -6.50
CA GLY A 142 -8.71 0.99 -6.22
C GLY A 142 -8.47 0.06 -5.03
N ILE A 143 -7.27 -0.54 -4.94
CA ILE A 143 -6.85 -1.36 -3.79
C ILE A 143 -6.85 -0.55 -2.50
N GLY A 144 -6.33 0.69 -2.55
CA GLY A 144 -6.34 1.58 -1.39
C GLY A 144 -7.75 1.89 -0.92
N MET A 145 -8.65 2.20 -1.84
CA MET A 145 -10.02 2.54 -1.53
C MET A 145 -10.81 1.37 -0.91
N VAL A 146 -10.67 0.14 -1.40
CA VAL A 146 -11.34 -1.01 -0.77
C VAL A 146 -10.77 -1.30 0.61
N LEU A 147 -9.45 -1.19 0.81
CA LEU A 147 -8.82 -1.44 2.10
C LEU A 147 -9.09 -0.32 3.11
N LEU A 148 -9.19 0.94 2.67
CA LEU A 148 -9.67 2.04 3.52
C LEU A 148 -11.14 1.84 3.93
N ALA A 149 -11.96 1.29 3.04
CA ALA A 149 -13.37 1.00 3.34
C ALA A 149 -13.54 -0.06 4.44
N GLU A 150 -12.59 -0.97 4.60
CA GLU A 150 -12.58 -1.97 5.70
C GLU A 150 -12.25 -1.36 7.06
N LEU A 151 -11.64 -0.17 7.07
CA LEU A 151 -11.35 0.54 8.32
C LEU A 151 -12.59 1.30 8.81
N GLY A 152 -12.72 1.45 10.12
CA GLY A 152 -13.73 2.33 10.72
C GLY A 152 -13.47 3.81 10.41
N ASP A 153 -14.53 4.61 10.33
CA ASP A 153 -14.45 6.04 9.99
C ASP A 153 -13.56 6.84 10.92
N GLU A 154 -13.52 6.51 12.23
CA GLU A 154 -12.60 7.13 13.18
C GLU A 154 -11.13 6.88 12.83
N HIS A 155 -10.81 5.65 12.40
CA HIS A 155 -9.46 5.30 12.01
C HIS A 155 -9.06 6.03 10.72
N VAL A 156 -9.92 6.03 9.70
CA VAL A 156 -9.70 6.79 8.45
C VAL A 156 -9.51 8.28 8.78
N SER A 157 -10.35 8.86 9.64
CA SER A 157 -10.23 10.25 10.06
C SER A 157 -8.89 10.53 10.73
N SER A 158 -8.37 9.61 11.54
CA SER A 158 -7.06 9.74 12.17
C SER A 158 -5.90 9.70 11.18
N ILE A 159 -6.01 8.89 10.12
CA ILE A 159 -5.00 8.77 9.06
C ILE A 159 -4.88 10.09 8.27
N TYR A 160 -6.02 10.72 7.97
CA TYR A 160 -6.07 11.91 7.12
C TYR A 160 -6.18 13.24 7.89
N ALA A 161 -6.10 13.23 9.22
CA ALA A 161 -6.17 14.45 10.03
C ALA A 161 -5.11 15.48 9.60
N GLY A 162 -5.56 16.67 9.18
CA GLY A 162 -4.70 17.78 8.76
C GLY A 162 -3.93 17.56 7.45
N LYS A 163 -4.31 16.57 6.64
CA LYS A 163 -3.71 16.30 5.33
C LYS A 163 -4.63 16.71 4.19
N GLU A 164 -4.03 17.11 3.07
CA GLU A 164 -4.73 17.11 1.78
C GLU A 164 -4.97 15.66 1.33
N ILE A 165 -6.15 15.41 0.75
CA ILE A 165 -6.57 14.06 0.35
C ILE A 165 -6.62 14.01 -1.19
N PRO A 166 -5.67 13.32 -1.85
CA PRO A 166 -5.68 13.19 -3.30
C PRO A 166 -7.03 12.64 -3.82
N ASN A 167 -7.55 13.18 -4.90
CA ASN A 167 -8.86 12.90 -5.51
C ASN A 167 -10.09 13.31 -4.67
N PHE A 168 -9.91 13.93 -3.51
CA PHE A 168 -11.00 14.38 -2.64
C PHE A 168 -10.84 15.85 -2.26
N PRO A 169 -11.10 16.79 -3.17
CA PRO A 169 -10.91 18.22 -2.92
C PRO A 169 -11.80 18.78 -1.81
N GLU A 170 -12.97 18.15 -1.54
CA GLU A 170 -13.85 18.51 -0.44
C GLU A 170 -13.39 17.88 0.91
N GLY A 171 -12.27 17.16 0.89
CA GLY A 171 -11.63 16.59 2.07
C GLY A 171 -12.29 15.34 2.64
N LEU A 172 -12.15 15.15 3.94
CA LEU A 172 -12.55 13.95 4.66
C LEU A 172 -14.04 13.57 4.51
N PRO A 173 -15.02 14.48 4.55
CA PRO A 173 -16.42 14.11 4.38
C PRO A 173 -16.70 13.43 3.04
N GLN A 174 -16.09 13.93 1.96
CA GLN A 174 -16.22 13.35 0.62
C GLN A 174 -15.59 11.94 0.56
N LEU A 175 -14.41 11.77 1.17
CA LEU A 175 -13.77 10.46 1.27
C LEU A 175 -14.66 9.46 2.04
N LEU A 176 -15.16 9.82 3.21
CA LEU A 176 -15.99 8.93 4.04
C LEU A 176 -17.29 8.53 3.32
N ALA A 177 -17.93 9.46 2.61
CA ALA A 177 -19.11 9.16 1.79
C ALA A 177 -18.77 8.13 0.69
N LYS A 178 -17.61 8.27 0.01
CA LYS A 178 -17.17 7.30 -0.99
C LYS A 178 -16.83 5.93 -0.40
N LEU A 179 -16.22 5.90 0.79
CA LEU A 179 -15.94 4.64 1.48
C LEU A 179 -17.23 3.93 1.92
N ALA A 180 -18.25 4.67 2.35
CA ALA A 180 -19.56 4.11 2.66
C ALA A 180 -20.23 3.46 1.43
N GLU A 181 -20.14 4.10 0.25
CA GLU A 181 -20.59 3.52 -1.02
C GLU A 181 -19.85 2.22 -1.34
N ILE A 182 -18.51 2.20 -1.19
CA ILE A 182 -17.69 1.02 -1.45
C ILE A 182 -18.07 -0.14 -0.51
N ARG A 183 -18.34 0.13 0.77
CA ARG A 183 -18.80 -0.89 1.73
C ARG A 183 -20.14 -1.51 1.29
N GLN A 184 -21.05 -0.71 0.76
CA GLN A 184 -22.35 -1.21 0.25
C GLN A 184 -22.19 -2.05 -1.00
N LEU A 185 -21.33 -1.63 -1.93
CA LEU A 185 -21.09 -2.32 -3.20
C LEU A 185 -20.19 -3.56 -3.03
N GLY A 186 -19.29 -3.57 -2.03
CA GLY A 186 -18.28 -4.60 -1.82
C GLY A 186 -17.16 -4.58 -2.87
N TYR A 187 -16.97 -3.46 -3.58
CA TYR A 187 -15.86 -3.23 -4.51
C TYR A 187 -15.63 -1.73 -4.70
N ALA A 188 -14.43 -1.35 -5.09
CA ALA A 188 -14.14 0.01 -5.53
C ALA A 188 -14.03 0.08 -7.05
N ARG A 189 -14.57 1.16 -7.63
CA ARG A 189 -14.28 1.60 -8.99
C ARG A 189 -13.73 3.00 -8.92
N VAL A 190 -12.45 3.15 -9.32
CA VAL A 190 -11.71 4.42 -9.26
C VAL A 190 -11.33 4.82 -10.67
N HIS A 191 -11.63 6.07 -11.03
CA HIS A 191 -11.24 6.64 -12.32
C HIS A 191 -9.76 7.08 -12.26
N VAL A 192 -9.00 6.80 -13.32
CA VAL A 192 -7.62 7.27 -13.47
C VAL A 192 -7.62 8.58 -14.25
N ALA A 193 -7.05 9.63 -13.67
CA ALA A 193 -7.30 11.04 -14.00
C ALA A 193 -7.07 11.49 -15.47
N ASP A 194 -6.33 10.78 -16.29
CA ASP A 194 -5.94 11.25 -17.63
C ASP A 194 -6.68 10.58 -18.79
N ASP A 195 -7.59 9.62 -18.52
CA ASP A 195 -8.33 8.90 -19.57
C ASP A 195 -9.75 8.58 -19.10
N ARG A 196 -10.77 9.04 -19.86
CA ARG A 196 -12.19 8.96 -19.47
C ARG A 196 -12.67 7.55 -19.14
N ASP A 197 -12.16 6.54 -19.80
CA ASP A 197 -12.58 5.14 -19.64
C ASP A 197 -11.54 4.28 -18.92
N HIS A 198 -10.44 4.88 -18.43
CA HIS A 198 -9.45 4.16 -17.66
C HIS A 198 -9.88 4.09 -16.20
N HIS A 199 -10.26 2.90 -15.77
CA HIS A 199 -10.72 2.64 -14.42
C HIS A 199 -9.91 1.52 -13.76
N ILE A 200 -9.92 1.55 -12.43
CA ILE A 200 -9.44 0.49 -11.57
C ILE A 200 -10.64 -0.11 -10.86
N VAL A 201 -10.85 -1.40 -11.01
CA VAL A 201 -11.86 -2.16 -10.25
C VAL A 201 -11.12 -3.04 -9.26
N ALA A 202 -11.47 -2.96 -7.98
CA ALA A 202 -10.77 -3.66 -6.92
C ALA A 202 -11.72 -4.26 -5.87
N VAL A 203 -11.29 -5.34 -5.25
CA VAL A 203 -11.92 -5.98 -4.09
C VAL A 203 -10.89 -6.24 -3.00
N SER A 204 -11.34 -6.30 -1.74
CA SER A 204 -10.53 -6.70 -0.58
C SER A 204 -10.56 -8.21 -0.38
N SER A 205 -9.58 -8.76 0.33
CA SER A 205 -9.49 -10.17 0.72
C SER A 205 -8.88 -10.34 2.11
N GLY A 206 -9.31 -11.41 2.80
CA GLY A 206 -8.92 -11.77 4.16
C GLY A 206 -10.01 -11.44 5.19
N ASP A 207 -9.89 -12.03 6.38
CA ASP A 207 -10.75 -11.75 7.54
C ASP A 207 -9.87 -11.65 8.80
N PRO A 208 -9.60 -10.42 9.31
CA PRO A 208 -9.93 -9.13 8.69
C PRO A 208 -9.21 -8.90 7.36
N ALA A 209 -9.84 -8.11 6.49
CA ALA A 209 -9.27 -7.80 5.17
C ALA A 209 -7.93 -7.04 5.30
N HIS A 210 -6.89 -7.54 4.63
CA HIS A 210 -5.53 -7.00 4.73
C HIS A 210 -4.82 -6.89 3.38
N VAL A 211 -5.43 -7.40 2.31
CA VAL A 211 -4.90 -7.36 0.95
C VAL A 211 -6.00 -6.99 -0.04
N GLY A 212 -5.66 -6.32 -1.13
CA GLY A 212 -6.57 -6.02 -2.22
C GLY A 212 -6.06 -6.53 -3.55
N ILE A 213 -7.00 -6.94 -4.42
CA ILE A 213 -6.75 -7.36 -5.79
C ILE A 213 -7.48 -6.41 -6.73
N ALA A 214 -6.85 -6.05 -7.86
CA ALA A 214 -7.43 -5.12 -8.81
C ALA A 214 -7.17 -5.52 -10.26
N LEU A 215 -8.10 -5.09 -11.12
CA LEU A 215 -7.95 -4.99 -12.56
C LEU A 215 -7.98 -3.52 -12.97
N SER A 216 -7.07 -3.09 -13.84
CA SER A 216 -6.98 -1.70 -14.30
C SER A 216 -6.76 -1.63 -15.81
N GLY A 217 -7.47 -0.72 -16.45
CA GLY A 217 -7.37 -0.50 -17.88
C GLY A 217 -8.60 0.21 -18.42
N TRP A 218 -8.83 0.11 -19.71
CA TRP A 218 -10.04 0.61 -20.34
C TRP A 218 -11.23 -0.29 -19.94
N ILE A 219 -12.06 0.19 -19.03
CA ILE A 219 -13.19 -0.53 -18.43
C ILE A 219 -14.45 0.35 -18.55
N PRO A 220 -15.21 0.25 -19.64
CA PRO A 220 -16.48 0.97 -19.75
C PRO A 220 -17.51 0.43 -18.74
N ASP A 221 -18.52 1.22 -18.41
CA ASP A 221 -19.45 0.94 -17.30
C ASP A 221 -20.07 -0.46 -17.37
N GLY A 222 -20.52 -0.90 -18.54
CA GLY A 222 -21.13 -2.21 -18.73
C GLY A 222 -20.19 -3.41 -18.54
N SER A 223 -18.87 -3.20 -18.50
CA SER A 223 -17.86 -4.26 -18.34
C SER A 223 -17.49 -4.51 -16.88
N THR A 224 -17.95 -3.71 -15.94
CA THR A 224 -17.60 -3.82 -14.52
C THR A 224 -18.11 -5.11 -13.85
N PRO A 225 -19.36 -5.55 -14.01
CA PRO A 225 -19.91 -6.70 -13.27
C PRO A 225 -19.11 -7.99 -13.42
N PRO A 226 -18.75 -8.47 -14.63
CA PRO A 226 -17.98 -9.71 -14.77
C PRO A 226 -16.56 -9.62 -14.20
N LEU A 227 -15.96 -8.43 -14.18
CA LEU A 227 -14.65 -8.21 -13.54
C LEU A 227 -14.76 -8.30 -12.03
N VAL A 228 -15.80 -7.72 -11.43
CA VAL A 228 -16.06 -7.79 -9.99
C VAL A 228 -16.28 -9.23 -9.55
N GLU A 229 -17.06 -10.01 -10.31
CA GLU A 229 -17.31 -11.42 -10.01
C GLU A 229 -16.01 -12.24 -10.01
N ALA A 230 -15.19 -12.10 -11.05
CA ALA A 230 -13.89 -12.77 -11.13
C ALA A 230 -12.92 -12.34 -10.02
N LEU A 231 -12.91 -11.05 -9.66
CA LEU A 231 -12.11 -10.56 -8.56
C LEU A 231 -12.57 -11.13 -7.21
N ARG A 232 -13.88 -11.22 -6.97
CA ARG A 232 -14.45 -11.80 -5.75
C ARG A 232 -14.12 -13.28 -5.62
N GLU A 233 -14.24 -14.04 -6.71
CA GLU A 233 -13.82 -15.45 -6.74
C GLU A 233 -12.34 -15.60 -6.36
N ALA A 234 -11.46 -14.81 -6.97
CA ALA A 234 -10.04 -14.82 -6.65
C ALA A 234 -9.77 -14.39 -5.19
N ALA A 235 -10.51 -13.40 -4.67
CA ALA A 235 -10.37 -12.91 -3.31
C ALA A 235 -10.76 -13.96 -2.25
N LEU A 236 -11.79 -14.76 -2.50
CA LEU A 236 -12.20 -15.86 -1.63
C LEU A 236 -11.08 -16.90 -1.48
N HIS A 237 -10.53 -17.38 -2.59
CA HIS A 237 -9.42 -18.35 -2.56
C HIS A 237 -8.10 -17.81 -2.01
N LEU A 238 -7.91 -16.49 -2.04
CA LEU A 238 -6.74 -15.87 -1.45
C LEU A 238 -6.84 -15.77 0.08
N GLY A 239 -8.05 -15.65 0.60
CA GLY A 239 -8.33 -15.54 2.05
C GLY A 239 -8.26 -16.86 2.82
N GLU A 240 -8.30 -17.99 2.12
CA GLU A 240 -8.10 -19.33 2.68
C GLU A 240 -6.60 -19.60 2.98
#